data_06feb765517cc5f79948574256a2cb76
#
_entry.id   06feb765517cc5f79948574256a2cb76
#
_cell.length_a   1.000
_cell.length_b   1.000
_cell.length_c   1.000
_cell.angle_alpha   90.00
_cell.angle_beta   90.00
_cell.angle_gamma   90.00
#
_symmetry.space_group_name_H-M   'P 1'
#
loop_
_entity.id
_entity.type
_entity.pdbx_description
1 polymer ?
#
loop_
_entity_poly.entity_id
_entity_poly.type
_entity_poly.pdbx_seq_one_letter_code
_entity_poly.pdbx_strand_id
1 'polypeptide(L)'
;MLDTNILIYLIKNKPPWIAGRVNALAADDDICMSFVSYAELLMGAERSSRKPEVLRQLEALKRVVRVRYSSAPSICQHYALEFTRLRAAGTPICANDLWIACHALADDCTLVTNKLREFERVSGLRLENWAENRAGKPAR
;
A
#
# COMPACT_ATOMS: atom_id res chain seq x y z
N MET A 1 -3.94 -4.44 2.84
CA MET A 1 -3.72 -2.99 2.56
C MET A 1 -2.86 -2.86 1.32
N LEU A 2 -3.23 -2.01 0.38
CA LEU A 2 -2.45 -1.80 -0.85
C LEU A 2 -1.54 -0.58 -0.71
N ASP A 3 -0.25 -0.75 -1.04
CA ASP A 3 0.72 0.34 -1.12
C ASP A 3 0.42 1.26 -2.31
N THR A 4 0.87 2.50 -2.24
CA THR A 4 0.60 3.56 -3.22
C THR A 4 0.94 3.14 -4.66
N ASN A 5 2.07 2.46 -4.89
CA ASN A 5 2.44 1.99 -6.23
C ASN A 5 1.45 0.97 -6.79
N ILE A 6 0.93 0.07 -5.96
CA ILE A 6 -0.09 -0.91 -6.37
C ILE A 6 -1.39 -0.21 -6.74
N LEU A 7 -1.78 0.82 -5.97
CA LEU A 7 -2.95 1.65 -6.28
C LEU A 7 -2.79 2.38 -7.63
N ILE A 8 -1.61 2.91 -7.91
CA ILE A 8 -1.31 3.56 -9.18
C ILE A 8 -1.40 2.54 -10.34
N TYR A 9 -0.93 1.31 -10.15
CA TYR A 9 -1.06 0.25 -11.14
C TYR A 9 -2.53 -0.09 -11.42
N LEU A 10 -3.37 -0.14 -10.38
CA LEU A 10 -4.82 -0.33 -10.54
C LEU A 10 -5.46 0.81 -11.33
N ILE A 11 -5.16 2.05 -11.00
CA ILE A 11 -5.69 3.24 -11.71
C ILE A 11 -5.30 3.20 -13.19
N LYS A 12 -4.05 2.86 -13.50
CA LYS A 12 -3.52 2.79 -14.87
C LYS A 12 -3.88 1.50 -15.60
N ASN A 13 -4.42 0.51 -14.88
CA ASN A 13 -4.61 -0.86 -15.37
C ASN A 13 -3.33 -1.46 -15.99
N LYS A 14 -2.19 -1.18 -15.39
CA LYS A 14 -0.86 -1.64 -15.85
C LYS A 14 0.01 -2.02 -14.65
N PRO A 15 0.39 -3.28 -14.51
CA PRO A 15 0.02 -4.42 -15.38
C PRO A 15 -1.43 -4.91 -15.12
N PRO A 16 -2.10 -5.45 -16.15
CA PRO A 16 -3.54 -5.78 -16.07
C PRO A 16 -3.89 -6.90 -15.09
N TRP A 17 -2.95 -7.80 -14.79
CA TRP A 17 -3.21 -8.91 -13.84
C TRP A 17 -3.43 -8.45 -12.39
N ILE A 18 -3.05 -7.23 -12.02
CA ILE A 18 -3.30 -6.71 -10.67
C ILE A 18 -4.82 -6.54 -10.44
N ALA A 19 -5.55 -6.02 -11.42
CA ALA A 19 -7.00 -5.95 -11.37
C ALA A 19 -7.63 -7.36 -11.24
N GLY A 20 -7.07 -8.34 -11.96
CA GLY A 20 -7.48 -9.73 -11.83
C GLY A 20 -7.28 -10.30 -10.42
N ARG A 21 -6.20 -9.91 -9.73
CA ARG A 21 -5.97 -10.28 -8.32
C ARG A 21 -7.02 -9.70 -7.40
N VAL A 22 -7.38 -8.43 -7.59
CA VAL A 22 -8.46 -7.77 -6.82
C VAL A 22 -9.78 -8.52 -7.01
N ASN A 23 -10.13 -8.85 -8.26
CA ASN A 23 -11.37 -9.55 -8.57
C ASN A 23 -11.41 -11.00 -8.07
N ALA A 24 -10.24 -11.61 -7.85
CA ALA A 24 -10.12 -12.99 -7.36
C ALA A 24 -10.16 -13.09 -5.83
N LEU A 25 -10.21 -11.97 -5.10
CA LEU A 25 -10.32 -11.98 -3.65
C LEU A 25 -11.66 -12.58 -3.21
N ALA A 26 -11.63 -13.28 -2.07
CA ALA A 26 -12.85 -13.80 -1.46
C ALA A 26 -13.77 -12.66 -1.00
N ALA A 27 -15.07 -12.95 -0.87
CA ALA A 27 -16.06 -11.95 -0.45
C ALA A 27 -15.76 -11.36 0.94
N ASP A 28 -15.07 -12.12 1.79
CA ASP A 28 -14.70 -11.71 3.15
C ASP A 28 -13.34 -10.98 3.21
N ASP A 29 -12.62 -10.91 2.10
CA ASP A 29 -11.36 -10.17 2.02
C ASP A 29 -11.65 -8.66 1.99
N ASP A 30 -11.06 -7.94 2.94
CA ASP A 30 -11.18 -6.48 3.03
C ASP A 30 -9.98 -5.81 2.36
N ILE A 31 -10.23 -5.22 1.20
CA ILE A 31 -9.21 -4.49 0.45
C ILE A 31 -9.25 -3.01 0.82
N CYS A 32 -8.12 -2.47 1.24
CA CYS A 32 -8.03 -1.11 1.74
C CYS A 32 -6.72 -0.42 1.36
N MET A 33 -6.70 0.89 1.52
CA MET A 33 -5.50 1.72 1.47
C MET A 33 -5.36 2.53 2.76
N SER A 34 -4.11 2.84 3.13
CA SER A 34 -3.82 3.80 4.20
C SER A 34 -4.26 5.20 3.78
N PHE A 35 -4.71 6.02 4.75
CA PHE A 35 -4.92 7.46 4.52
C PHE A 35 -3.66 8.18 4.03
N VAL A 36 -2.47 7.66 4.37
CA VAL A 36 -1.19 8.17 3.86
C VAL A 36 -1.08 7.95 2.35
N SER A 37 -1.39 6.75 1.86
CA SER A 37 -1.45 6.47 0.42
C SER A 37 -2.50 7.32 -0.28
N TYR A 38 -3.67 7.50 0.34
CA TYR A 38 -4.70 8.37 -0.18
C TYR A 38 -4.23 9.82 -0.32
N ALA A 39 -3.53 10.35 0.70
CA ALA A 39 -2.93 11.69 0.65
C ALA A 39 -1.89 11.81 -0.47
N GLU A 40 -1.06 10.79 -0.69
CA GLU A 40 -0.10 10.77 -1.80
C GLU A 40 -0.81 10.79 -3.18
N LEU A 41 -1.90 10.06 -3.34
CA LEU A 41 -2.70 10.07 -4.56
C LEU A 41 -3.38 11.43 -4.79
N LEU A 42 -3.91 12.06 -3.75
CA LEU A 42 -4.45 13.42 -3.82
C LEU A 42 -3.37 14.45 -4.19
N MET A 43 -2.19 14.33 -3.60
CA MET A 43 -1.04 15.18 -3.96
C MET A 43 -0.68 15.01 -5.45
N GLY A 44 -0.70 13.79 -5.96
CA GLY A 44 -0.50 13.51 -7.38
C GLY A 44 -1.54 14.21 -8.25
N ALA A 45 -2.81 14.23 -7.84
CA ALA A 45 -3.88 14.94 -8.53
C ALA A 45 -3.64 16.46 -8.55
N GLU A 46 -3.26 17.05 -7.41
CA GLU A 46 -2.96 18.49 -7.30
C GLU A 46 -1.82 18.93 -8.24
N ARG A 47 -0.85 18.06 -8.47
CA ARG A 47 0.31 18.30 -9.34
C ARG A 47 0.04 17.98 -10.82
N SER A 48 -1.12 17.44 -11.14
CA SER A 48 -1.47 17.00 -12.50
C SER A 48 -2.08 18.14 -13.31
N SER A 49 -1.68 18.27 -14.57
CA SER A 49 -2.38 19.13 -15.56
C SER A 49 -3.79 18.61 -15.90
N ARG A 50 -4.10 17.35 -15.55
CA ARG A 50 -5.37 16.67 -15.79
C ARG A 50 -6.10 16.37 -14.47
N LYS A 51 -6.02 17.28 -13.50
CA LYS A 51 -6.55 17.13 -12.15
C LYS A 51 -8.00 16.62 -12.12
N PRO A 52 -8.97 17.17 -12.87
CA PRO A 52 -10.35 16.69 -12.82
C PRO A 52 -10.48 15.22 -13.21
N GLU A 53 -9.72 14.76 -14.20
CA GLU A 53 -9.72 13.36 -14.62
C GLU A 53 -9.09 12.45 -13.56
N VAL A 54 -7.95 12.86 -13.01
CA VAL A 54 -7.28 12.10 -11.93
C VAL A 54 -8.18 11.96 -10.71
N LEU A 55 -8.89 13.01 -10.32
CA LEU A 55 -9.84 12.97 -9.21
C LEU A 55 -11.02 12.02 -9.48
N ARG A 56 -11.53 11.97 -10.71
CA ARG A 56 -12.58 11.00 -11.09
C ARG A 56 -12.07 9.55 -10.99
N GLN A 57 -10.86 9.30 -11.44
CA GLN A 57 -10.22 7.98 -11.31
C GLN A 57 -10.04 7.59 -9.85
N LEU A 58 -9.66 8.53 -9.00
CA LEU A 58 -9.49 8.31 -7.57
C LEU A 58 -10.83 8.00 -6.87
N GLU A 59 -11.90 8.71 -7.22
CA GLU A 59 -13.25 8.40 -6.71
C GLU A 59 -13.73 7.02 -7.15
N ALA A 60 -13.44 6.61 -8.38
CA ALA A 60 -13.73 5.26 -8.86
C ALA A 60 -12.94 4.19 -8.08
N LEU A 61 -11.66 4.44 -7.81
CA LEU A 61 -10.81 3.56 -7.00
C LEU A 61 -11.38 3.38 -5.58
N LYS A 62 -11.83 4.44 -4.95
CA LYS A 62 -12.41 4.42 -3.58
C LYS A 62 -13.68 3.56 -3.45
N ARG A 63 -14.38 3.30 -4.54
CA ARG A 63 -15.54 2.38 -4.53
C ARG A 63 -15.11 0.91 -4.38
N VAL A 64 -13.86 0.59 -4.74
CA VAL A 64 -13.32 -0.76 -4.70
C VAL A 64 -12.36 -0.92 -3.52
N VAL A 65 -11.51 0.09 -3.28
CA VAL A 65 -10.47 0.08 -2.25
C VAL A 65 -10.83 1.12 -1.19
N ARG A 66 -11.21 0.66 -0.01
CA ARG A 66 -11.61 1.55 1.09
C ARG A 66 -10.41 2.30 1.66
N VAL A 67 -10.55 3.60 1.90
CA VAL A 67 -9.58 4.37 2.67
C VAL A 67 -9.76 4.06 4.15
N ARG A 68 -8.69 3.63 4.82
CA ARG A 68 -8.65 3.50 6.27
C ARG A 68 -7.97 4.69 6.90
N TYR A 69 -8.68 5.33 7.81
CA TYR A 69 -8.14 6.35 8.70
C TYR A 69 -7.92 5.68 10.05
N SER A 70 -6.73 5.77 10.59
CA SER A 70 -6.46 5.17 11.88
C SER A 70 -6.30 6.24 12.94
N SER A 71 -6.98 6.03 14.06
CA SER A 71 -6.81 6.76 15.32
C SER A 71 -6.15 5.89 16.39
N ALA A 72 -5.68 4.69 16.03
CA ALA A 72 -5.07 3.77 16.99
C ALA A 72 -3.71 4.33 17.49
N PRO A 73 -3.52 4.50 18.81
CA PRO A 73 -2.23 4.95 19.36
C PRO A 73 -1.06 4.04 18.97
N SER A 74 -1.33 2.76 18.70
CA SER A 74 -0.33 1.76 18.30
C SER A 74 0.42 2.13 17.02
N ILE A 75 -0.17 2.89 16.09
CA ILE A 75 0.55 3.39 14.91
C ILE A 75 1.76 4.22 15.33
N CYS A 76 1.58 5.15 16.26
CA CYS A 76 2.66 6.01 16.72
C CYS A 76 3.74 5.20 17.45
N GLN A 77 3.34 4.19 18.23
CA GLN A 77 4.27 3.30 18.92
C GLN A 77 5.11 2.49 17.93
N HIS A 78 4.48 1.88 16.92
CA HIS A 78 5.18 1.16 15.84
C HIS A 78 6.13 2.09 15.09
N TYR A 79 5.69 3.30 14.74
CA TYR A 79 6.51 4.26 14.03
C TYR A 79 7.77 4.64 14.82
N ALA A 80 7.61 5.01 16.09
CA ALA A 80 8.73 5.40 16.94
C ALA A 80 9.76 4.26 17.09
N LEU A 81 9.27 3.04 17.30
CA LEU A 81 10.11 1.86 17.47
C LEU A 81 10.87 1.53 16.17
N GLU A 82 10.17 1.40 15.06
CA GLU A 82 10.77 0.99 13.78
C GLU A 82 11.66 2.09 13.19
N PHE A 83 11.28 3.36 13.29
CA PHE A 83 12.13 4.47 12.87
C PHE A 83 13.48 4.45 13.60
N THR A 84 13.43 4.31 14.93
CA THR A 84 14.66 4.29 15.76
C THR A 84 15.51 3.07 15.42
N ARG A 85 14.91 1.90 15.32
CA ARG A 85 15.61 0.64 15.02
C ARG A 85 16.26 0.66 13.62
N LEU A 86 15.52 1.07 12.59
CA LEU A 86 16.01 1.11 11.20
C LEU A 86 17.14 2.14 11.02
N ARG A 87 17.00 3.29 11.67
CA ARG A 87 18.05 4.32 11.64
C ARG A 87 19.33 3.86 12.34
N ALA A 88 19.21 3.22 13.49
CA ALA A 88 20.35 2.66 14.21
C ALA A 88 21.06 1.55 13.40
N ALA A 89 20.30 0.77 12.63
CA ALA A 89 20.84 -0.27 11.74
C ALA A 89 21.45 0.28 10.43
N GLY A 90 21.34 1.59 10.16
CA GLY A 90 21.80 2.19 8.92
C GLY A 90 20.95 1.84 7.69
N THR A 91 19.72 1.39 7.88
CA THR A 91 18.79 0.95 6.84
C THR A 91 17.45 1.68 6.91
N PRO A 92 17.43 3.03 6.90
CA PRO A 92 16.18 3.78 6.96
C PRO A 92 15.32 3.53 5.71
N ILE A 93 14.02 3.72 5.86
CA ILE A 93 13.06 3.76 4.76
C ILE A 93 12.38 5.12 4.70
N CYS A 94 11.78 5.45 3.56
CA CYS A 94 11.04 6.70 3.39
C CYS A 94 9.95 6.85 4.47
N ALA A 95 9.78 8.07 4.99
CA ALA A 95 8.84 8.34 6.08
C ALA A 95 7.40 7.91 5.76
N ASN A 96 6.90 8.20 4.56
CA ASN A 96 5.56 7.80 4.16
C ASN A 96 5.41 6.28 4.08
N ASP A 97 6.40 5.58 3.53
CA ASP A 97 6.42 4.12 3.48
C ASP A 97 6.42 3.53 4.91
N LEU A 98 7.17 4.14 5.83
CA LEU A 98 7.16 3.72 7.23
C LEU A 98 5.78 3.93 7.89
N TRP A 99 5.12 5.06 7.65
CA TRP A 99 3.76 5.29 8.14
C TRP A 99 2.76 4.27 7.60
N ILE A 100 2.84 3.94 6.31
CA ILE A 100 1.98 2.92 5.68
C ILE A 100 2.24 1.55 6.31
N ALA A 101 3.49 1.18 6.52
CA ALA A 101 3.87 -0.08 7.19
C ALA A 101 3.32 -0.14 8.62
N CYS A 102 3.47 0.93 9.40
CA CYS A 102 2.98 1.01 10.78
C CYS A 102 1.45 0.97 10.84
N HIS A 103 0.77 1.55 9.86
CA HIS A 103 -0.68 1.45 9.74
C HIS A 103 -1.11 -0.01 9.47
N ALA A 104 -0.42 -0.69 8.56
CA ALA A 104 -0.69 -2.10 8.28
C ALA A 104 -0.46 -2.99 9.51
N LEU A 105 0.60 -2.73 10.29
CA LEU A 105 0.86 -3.43 11.55
C LEU A 105 -0.25 -3.19 12.58
N ALA A 106 -0.66 -1.93 12.76
CA ALA A 106 -1.68 -1.56 13.75
C ALA A 106 -3.05 -2.15 13.43
N ASP A 107 -3.38 -2.29 12.15
CA ASP A 107 -4.65 -2.85 11.67
C ASP A 107 -4.57 -4.36 11.36
N ASP A 108 -3.44 -5.00 11.67
CA ASP A 108 -3.18 -6.42 11.39
C ASP A 108 -3.42 -6.79 9.91
N CYS A 109 -3.03 -5.90 9.00
CA CYS A 109 -3.16 -6.09 7.56
C CYS A 109 -1.89 -6.68 6.94
N THR A 110 -2.07 -7.49 5.89
CA THR A 110 -1.00 -7.78 4.93
C THR A 110 -0.80 -6.57 4.03
N LEU A 111 0.43 -6.09 3.89
CA LEU A 111 0.78 -5.01 2.97
C LEU A 111 1.13 -5.58 1.59
N VAL A 112 0.42 -5.16 0.57
CA VAL A 112 0.68 -5.52 -0.82
C VAL A 112 1.52 -4.42 -1.46
N THR A 113 2.73 -4.75 -1.87
CA THR A 113 3.72 -3.79 -2.39
C THR A 113 4.65 -4.45 -3.40
N ASN A 114 5.26 -3.65 -4.27
CA ASN A 114 6.39 -4.08 -5.11
C ASN A 114 7.76 -3.72 -4.51
N LYS A 115 7.78 -2.99 -3.39
CA LYS A 115 8.99 -2.53 -2.70
C LYS A 115 9.41 -3.51 -1.58
N LEU A 116 9.48 -4.80 -1.87
CA LEU A 116 9.76 -5.83 -0.86
C LEU A 116 11.05 -5.54 -0.08
N ARG A 117 12.13 -5.17 -0.76
CA ARG A 117 13.44 -4.92 -0.12
C ARG A 117 13.40 -3.87 0.98
N GLU A 118 12.52 -2.89 0.87
CA GLU A 118 12.36 -1.82 1.85
C GLU A 118 11.46 -2.28 2.99
N PHE A 119 10.30 -2.83 2.68
CA PHE A 119 9.32 -3.22 3.67
C PHE A 119 9.68 -4.49 4.45
N GLU A 120 10.53 -5.37 3.92
CA GLU A 120 11.08 -6.53 4.64
C GLU A 120 11.92 -6.12 5.87
N ARG A 121 12.40 -4.88 5.90
CA ARG A 121 13.12 -4.33 7.04
C ARG A 121 12.21 -4.05 8.25
N VAL A 122 10.90 -3.95 8.05
CA VAL A 122 9.93 -3.65 9.11
C VAL A 122 9.54 -4.94 9.83
N SER A 123 9.79 -4.99 11.14
CA SER A 123 9.53 -6.18 11.95
C SER A 123 8.05 -6.54 12.01
N GLY A 124 7.73 -7.82 11.78
CA GLY A 124 6.40 -8.38 11.93
C GLY A 124 5.41 -8.02 10.82
N LEU A 125 5.83 -7.28 9.81
CA LEU A 125 4.97 -6.91 8.69
C LEU A 125 4.79 -8.08 7.73
N ARG A 126 3.54 -8.45 7.44
CA ARG A 126 3.22 -9.44 6.41
C ARG A 126 3.18 -8.75 5.05
N LEU A 127 3.85 -9.33 4.05
CA LEU A 127 4.03 -8.75 2.72
C LEU A 127 3.55 -9.69 1.61
N GLU A 128 2.95 -9.10 0.58
CA GLU A 128 2.70 -9.74 -0.71
C GLU A 128 3.15 -8.83 -1.86
N ASN A 129 3.66 -9.42 -2.94
CA ASN A 129 3.95 -8.70 -4.17
C ASN A 129 3.02 -9.14 -5.29
N TRP A 130 2.13 -8.24 -5.73
CA TRP A 130 1.21 -8.47 -6.83
C TRP A 130 1.73 -7.95 -8.18
N ALA A 131 2.82 -7.21 -8.17
CA ALA A 131 3.44 -6.68 -9.39
C ALA A 131 4.15 -7.79 -10.21
N GLU A 132 4.55 -8.88 -9.56
CA GLU A 132 5.13 -10.04 -10.22
C GLU A 132 4.03 -11.00 -10.69
N ASN A 133 4.04 -11.30 -11.99
CA ASN A 133 3.15 -12.31 -12.54
C ASN A 133 3.68 -13.72 -12.19
N ARG A 134 3.14 -14.35 -11.14
CA ARG A 134 3.47 -15.72 -10.77
C ARG A 134 2.75 -16.78 -11.63
N ALA A 135 1.99 -16.39 -12.64
CA ALA A 135 1.24 -17.31 -13.50
C ALA A 135 2.13 -18.15 -14.46
N GLY A 136 3.44 -18.16 -14.30
CA GLY A 136 4.38 -18.87 -15.14
C GLY A 136 5.45 -19.72 -14.44
N LYS A 137 5.43 -19.87 -13.10
CA LYS A 137 6.32 -20.82 -12.43
C LYS A 137 5.53 -22.07 -12.05
N PRO A 138 5.87 -23.25 -12.61
CA PRO A 138 5.31 -24.50 -12.09
C PRO A 138 5.70 -24.64 -10.62
N ALA A 139 4.74 -25.08 -9.80
CA ALA A 139 4.99 -25.47 -8.42
C ALA A 139 6.17 -26.45 -8.39
N ARG A 140 7.21 -26.10 -7.66
CA ARG A 140 8.28 -27.04 -7.33
C ARG A 140 7.86 -27.89 -6.16
#